data_937aea53e974f3c293a2ba07504341fd
#
_entry.id   937aea53e974f3c293a2ba07504341fd
#
_cell.length_a   1.000
_cell.length_b   1.000
_cell.length_c   1.000
_cell.angle_alpha   90.00
_cell.angle_beta   90.00
_cell.angle_gamma   90.00
#
_symmetry.space_group_name_H-M   'P 1'
#
loop_
_entity.id
_entity.type
_entity.pdbx_description
1 polymer ?
#
loop_
_entity_poly.entity_id
_entity_poly.type
_entity_poly.pdbx_seq_one_letter_code
_entity_poly.pdbx_strand_id
1 'polypeptide(L)'
;MAANKKILKALKSTITHLENSIHALNRKDENSLAESIWHVAAELEYTLFLFSVTFQDEIDKSKWKLNPKLKKLEVGSTLVTAQDLLNEAEKYMSNKKLLDAYKNAYIARHYILKVQKDFAKKKREALKKK
;
A
#
# COMPACT_ATOMS: atom_id res chain seq x y z
N MET A 1 3.20 -18.88 14.96
CA MET A 1 1.85 -18.50 15.38
C MET A 1 0.95 -18.24 14.17
N ALA A 2 -0.31 -18.64 14.25
CA ALA A 2 -1.27 -18.52 13.15
C ALA A 2 -1.47 -17.06 12.69
N ALA A 3 -1.49 -16.09 13.63
CA ALA A 3 -1.66 -14.68 13.31
C ALA A 3 -0.52 -14.15 12.44
N ASN A 4 0.72 -14.53 12.73
CA ASN A 4 1.89 -14.10 11.95
C ASN A 4 1.85 -14.67 10.52
N LYS A 5 1.40 -15.92 10.36
CA LYS A 5 1.25 -16.53 9.05
C LYS A 5 0.19 -15.82 8.21
N LYS A 6 -0.92 -15.41 8.83
CA LYS A 6 -1.98 -14.68 8.13
C LYS A 6 -1.49 -13.31 7.67
N ILE A 7 -0.76 -12.59 8.53
CA ILE A 7 -0.20 -11.28 8.20
C ILE A 7 0.79 -11.43 7.03
N LEU A 8 1.68 -12.41 7.11
CA LEU A 8 2.68 -12.62 6.06
C LEU A 8 2.01 -12.96 4.72
N LYS A 9 0.99 -13.82 4.75
CA LYS A 9 0.25 -14.18 3.55
C LYS A 9 -0.44 -12.95 2.94
N ALA A 10 -1.06 -12.10 3.77
CA ALA A 10 -1.72 -10.88 3.32
C ALA A 10 -0.71 -9.88 2.74
N LEU A 11 0.46 -9.74 3.36
CA LEU A 11 1.55 -8.90 2.83
C LEU A 11 2.00 -9.38 1.45
N LYS A 12 2.22 -10.68 1.29
CA LYS A 12 2.64 -11.25 0.01
C LYS A 12 1.59 -11.03 -1.07
N SER A 13 0.31 -11.18 -0.73
CA SER A 13 -0.78 -10.91 -1.66
C SER A 13 -0.79 -9.42 -2.08
N THR A 14 -0.61 -8.52 -1.12
CA THR A 14 -0.54 -7.07 -1.38
C THR A 14 0.61 -6.76 -2.33
N ILE A 15 1.79 -7.33 -2.06
CA ILE A 15 2.99 -7.13 -2.90
C ILE A 15 2.74 -7.63 -4.32
N THR A 16 2.11 -8.79 -4.48
CA THR A 16 1.81 -9.36 -5.80
C THR A 16 0.89 -8.43 -6.61
N HIS A 17 -0.16 -7.92 -5.98
CA HIS A 17 -1.06 -6.97 -6.65
C HIS A 17 -0.34 -5.67 -6.99
N LEU A 18 0.57 -5.22 -6.13
CA LEU A 18 1.36 -4.02 -6.38
C LEU A 18 2.31 -4.22 -7.56
N GLU A 19 2.95 -5.37 -7.68
CA GLU A 19 3.76 -5.71 -8.84
C GLU A 19 2.92 -5.68 -10.11
N ASN A 20 1.71 -6.23 -10.07
CA ASN A 20 0.79 -6.19 -11.20
C ASN A 20 0.44 -4.74 -11.58
N SER A 21 0.29 -3.87 -10.59
CA SER A 21 0.04 -2.43 -10.83
C SER A 21 1.19 -1.79 -11.59
N ILE A 22 2.42 -2.08 -11.17
CA ILE A 22 3.62 -1.52 -11.80
C ILE A 22 3.74 -2.02 -13.23
N HIS A 23 3.47 -3.31 -13.48
CA HIS A 23 3.47 -3.86 -14.83
C HIS A 23 2.39 -3.21 -15.70
N ALA A 24 1.19 -3.00 -15.16
CA ALA A 24 0.10 -2.34 -15.89
C ALA A 24 0.48 -0.90 -16.24
N LEU A 25 1.13 -0.19 -15.32
CA LEU A 25 1.61 1.17 -15.56
C LEU A 25 2.62 1.19 -16.71
N ASN A 26 3.56 0.25 -16.72
CA ASN A 26 4.60 0.16 -17.77
C ASN A 26 4.01 -0.16 -19.14
N ARG A 27 2.90 -0.92 -19.19
CA ARG A 27 2.18 -1.21 -20.42
C ARG A 27 1.21 -0.11 -20.82
N LYS A 28 1.08 0.94 -20.01
CA LYS A 28 0.10 2.04 -20.20
C LYS A 28 -1.34 1.54 -20.24
N ASP A 29 -1.62 0.47 -19.50
CA ASP A 29 -2.98 -0.11 -19.39
C ASP A 29 -3.67 0.49 -18.16
N GLU A 30 -4.36 1.60 -18.37
CA GLU A 30 -4.99 2.36 -17.28
C GLU A 30 -6.08 1.57 -16.55
N ASN A 31 -6.86 0.75 -17.28
CA ASN A 31 -7.92 -0.04 -16.66
C ASN A 31 -7.36 -1.10 -15.71
N SER A 32 -6.34 -1.84 -16.18
CA SER A 32 -5.66 -2.84 -15.35
C SER A 32 -4.95 -2.21 -14.18
N LEU A 33 -4.35 -1.02 -14.37
CA LEU A 33 -3.69 -0.28 -13.31
C LEU A 33 -4.69 0.10 -12.21
N ALA A 34 -5.82 0.70 -12.59
CA ALA A 34 -6.83 1.13 -11.63
C ALA A 34 -7.40 -0.07 -10.85
N GLU A 35 -7.67 -1.18 -11.54
CA GLU A 35 -8.18 -2.40 -10.91
C GLU A 35 -7.16 -2.99 -9.93
N SER A 36 -5.89 -3.07 -10.35
CA SER A 36 -4.81 -3.61 -9.51
C SER A 36 -4.61 -2.75 -8.26
N ILE A 37 -4.65 -1.43 -8.39
CA ILE A 37 -4.50 -0.51 -7.25
C ILE A 37 -5.67 -0.70 -6.27
N TRP A 38 -6.89 -0.92 -6.78
CA TRP A 38 -8.03 -1.20 -5.91
C TRP A 38 -7.80 -2.48 -5.10
N HIS A 39 -7.27 -3.53 -5.74
CA HIS A 39 -6.92 -4.77 -5.04
C HIS A 39 -5.81 -4.57 -4.01
N VAL A 40 -4.77 -3.78 -4.35
CA VAL A 40 -3.70 -3.43 -3.40
C VAL A 40 -4.29 -2.76 -2.16
N ALA A 41 -5.16 -1.78 -2.37
CA ALA A 41 -5.77 -1.06 -1.26
C ALA A 41 -6.59 -1.99 -0.36
N ALA A 42 -7.39 -2.86 -0.95
CA ALA A 42 -8.24 -3.80 -0.20
C ALA A 42 -7.38 -4.79 0.62
N GLU A 43 -6.36 -5.38 -0.01
CA GLU A 43 -5.47 -6.33 0.68
C GLU A 43 -4.66 -5.65 1.78
N LEU A 44 -4.21 -4.43 1.53
CA LEU A 44 -3.44 -3.67 2.52
C LEU A 44 -4.30 -3.29 3.73
N GLU A 45 -5.55 -2.89 3.51
CA GLU A 45 -6.47 -2.63 4.62
C GLU A 45 -6.69 -3.88 5.47
N TYR A 46 -6.84 -5.05 4.83
CA TYR A 46 -6.95 -6.31 5.53
C TYR A 46 -5.68 -6.62 6.34
N THR A 47 -4.51 -6.41 5.74
CA THR A 47 -3.22 -6.61 6.41
C THR A 47 -3.10 -5.73 7.65
N LEU A 48 -3.48 -4.45 7.52
CA LEU A 48 -3.43 -3.51 8.64
C LEU A 48 -4.43 -3.87 9.73
N PHE A 49 -5.58 -4.38 9.35
CA PHE A 49 -6.56 -4.90 10.32
C PHE A 49 -5.96 -6.03 11.14
N LEU A 50 -5.27 -6.98 10.50
CA LEU A 50 -4.62 -8.09 11.20
C LEU A 50 -3.56 -7.59 12.18
N PHE A 51 -2.76 -6.59 11.78
CA PHE A 51 -1.79 -5.97 12.69
C PHE A 51 -2.50 -5.30 13.87
N SER A 52 -3.57 -4.55 13.62
CA SER A 52 -4.28 -3.84 14.69
C SER A 52 -4.85 -4.80 15.72
N VAL A 53 -5.39 -5.93 15.28
CA VAL A 53 -5.89 -6.98 16.18
C VAL A 53 -4.75 -7.54 17.02
N THR A 54 -3.60 -7.81 16.40
CA THR A 54 -2.42 -8.35 17.09
C THR A 54 -1.92 -7.41 18.18
N PHE A 55 -1.92 -6.10 17.94
CA PHE A 55 -1.49 -5.09 18.90
C PHE A 55 -2.64 -4.52 19.74
N GLN A 56 -3.88 -5.02 19.56
CA GLN A 56 -5.07 -4.59 20.30
C GLN A 56 -5.33 -3.08 20.21
N ASP A 57 -4.96 -2.49 19.08
CA ASP A 57 -5.09 -1.04 18.79
C ASP A 57 -4.43 -0.11 19.82
N GLU A 58 -3.42 -0.62 20.55
CA GLU A 58 -2.71 0.16 21.56
C GLU A 58 -1.55 0.99 21.00
N ILE A 59 -1.31 0.92 19.69
CA ILE A 59 -0.18 1.60 19.05
C ILE A 59 -0.58 3.01 18.62
N ASP A 60 0.21 4.01 19.02
CA ASP A 60 0.05 5.39 18.56
C ASP A 60 0.64 5.53 17.15
N LYS A 61 -0.25 5.72 16.18
CA LYS A 61 0.12 5.84 14.77
C LYS A 61 0.26 7.28 14.30
N SER A 62 0.10 8.25 15.20
CA SER A 62 0.10 9.68 14.83
C SER A 62 1.42 10.14 14.21
N LYS A 63 2.53 9.48 14.53
CA LYS A 63 3.85 9.82 13.99
C LYS A 63 4.19 9.10 12.69
N TRP A 64 3.34 8.16 12.26
CA TRP A 64 3.57 7.38 11.03
C TRP A 64 2.93 8.11 9.85
N LYS A 65 3.55 9.21 9.44
CA LYS A 65 3.00 10.09 8.40
C LYS A 65 3.82 10.02 7.12
N LEU A 66 3.15 10.32 6.02
CA LEU A 66 3.77 10.49 4.73
C LEU A 66 4.71 11.69 4.76
N ASN A 67 5.91 11.54 4.18
CA ASN A 67 6.83 12.67 4.01
C ASN A 67 6.19 13.69 3.05
N PRO A 68 6.02 14.96 3.47
CA PRO A 68 5.39 15.98 2.63
C PRO A 68 6.06 16.17 1.25
N LYS A 69 7.37 15.94 1.17
CA LYS A 69 8.09 16.05 -0.12
C LYS A 69 7.62 15.01 -1.13
N LEU A 70 7.00 13.94 -0.69
CA LEU A 70 6.54 12.85 -1.55
C LEU A 70 5.23 13.17 -2.27
N LYS A 71 4.55 14.26 -1.92
CA LYS A 71 3.33 14.70 -2.61
C LYS A 71 3.56 15.04 -4.07
N LYS A 72 4.82 15.30 -4.45
CA LYS A 72 5.21 15.65 -5.82
C LYS A 72 5.67 14.46 -6.66
N LEU A 73 5.68 13.25 -6.07
CA LEU A 73 6.13 12.07 -6.82
C LEU A 73 5.10 11.67 -7.87
N GLU A 74 5.61 11.21 -9.01
CA GLU A 74 4.80 10.59 -10.04
C GLU A 74 4.26 9.24 -9.56
N VAL A 75 3.19 8.75 -10.22
CA VAL A 75 2.55 7.49 -9.86
C VAL A 75 3.54 6.33 -9.79
N GLY A 76 4.41 6.21 -10.83
CA GLY A 76 5.40 5.13 -10.86
C GLY A 76 6.32 5.12 -9.66
N SER A 77 6.90 6.30 -9.34
CA SER A 77 7.79 6.43 -8.17
C SER A 77 7.06 6.14 -6.86
N THR A 78 5.80 6.57 -6.77
CA THR A 78 4.97 6.33 -5.59
C THR A 78 4.73 4.83 -5.39
N LEU A 79 4.41 4.11 -6.46
CA LEU A 79 4.18 2.66 -6.39
C LEU A 79 5.45 1.90 -6.03
N VAL A 80 6.60 2.28 -6.59
CA VAL A 80 7.87 1.64 -6.26
C VAL A 80 8.23 1.87 -4.79
N THR A 81 8.01 3.09 -4.29
CA THR A 81 8.27 3.40 -2.88
C THR A 81 7.38 2.56 -1.97
N ALA A 82 6.10 2.42 -2.30
CA ALA A 82 5.19 1.56 -1.54
C ALA A 82 5.66 0.10 -1.57
N GLN A 83 6.13 -0.37 -2.72
CA GLN A 83 6.65 -1.73 -2.87
C GLN A 83 7.86 -1.95 -1.97
N ASP A 84 8.80 -1.00 -1.94
CA ASP A 84 9.99 -1.09 -1.09
C ASP A 84 9.61 -1.18 0.38
N LEU A 85 8.63 -0.36 0.82
CA LEU A 85 8.14 -0.40 2.19
C LEU A 85 7.51 -1.75 2.54
N LEU A 86 6.72 -2.31 1.63
CA LEU A 86 6.07 -3.60 1.87
C LEU A 86 7.07 -4.75 1.82
N ASN A 87 8.09 -4.68 0.96
CA ASN A 87 9.17 -5.67 0.94
C ASN A 87 9.95 -5.66 2.25
N GLU A 88 10.22 -4.46 2.80
CA GLU A 88 10.85 -4.35 4.11
C GLU A 88 9.96 -4.88 5.23
N ALA A 89 8.65 -4.62 5.14
CA ALA A 89 7.70 -5.14 6.12
C ALA A 89 7.75 -6.68 6.13
N GLU A 90 7.84 -7.31 4.97
CA GLU A 90 7.97 -8.76 4.86
C GLU A 90 9.25 -9.25 5.56
N LYS A 91 10.37 -8.55 5.35
CA LYS A 91 11.63 -8.87 6.01
C LYS A 91 11.53 -8.73 7.54
N TYR A 92 10.88 -7.67 8.01
CA TYR A 92 10.66 -7.48 9.45
C TYR A 92 9.81 -8.60 10.03
N MET A 93 8.80 -9.07 9.30
CA MET A 93 8.00 -10.22 9.74
C MET A 93 8.86 -11.47 9.88
N SER A 94 9.75 -11.71 8.93
CA SER A 94 10.68 -12.86 8.97
C SER A 94 11.63 -12.78 10.18
N ASN A 95 11.97 -11.57 10.60
CA ASN A 95 12.85 -11.32 11.75
C ASN A 95 12.08 -11.12 13.06
N LYS A 96 10.77 -11.37 13.06
CA LYS A 96 9.88 -11.24 14.22
C LYS A 96 9.80 -9.81 14.76
N LYS A 97 10.02 -8.81 13.91
CA LYS A 97 9.90 -7.39 14.25
C LYS A 97 8.54 -6.86 13.78
N LEU A 98 7.48 -7.29 14.47
CA LEU A 98 6.11 -7.01 14.05
C LEU A 98 5.77 -5.52 14.05
N LEU A 99 6.26 -4.76 15.04
CA LEU A 99 5.97 -3.34 15.12
C LEU A 99 6.56 -2.58 13.93
N ASP A 100 7.82 -2.91 13.57
CA ASP A 100 8.47 -2.30 12.41
C ASP A 100 7.74 -2.66 11.11
N ALA A 101 7.29 -3.91 11.00
CA ALA A 101 6.49 -4.35 9.86
C ALA A 101 5.18 -3.58 9.76
N TYR A 102 4.48 -3.41 10.88
CA TYR A 102 3.23 -2.66 10.94
C TYR A 102 3.44 -1.22 10.50
N LYS A 103 4.48 -0.57 11.04
CA LYS A 103 4.82 0.82 10.69
C LYS A 103 5.02 0.97 9.17
N ASN A 104 5.82 0.09 8.57
CA ASN A 104 6.08 0.16 7.13
C ASN A 104 4.82 -0.04 6.30
N ALA A 105 3.99 -1.02 6.67
CA ALA A 105 2.73 -1.27 5.98
C ALA A 105 1.77 -0.08 6.11
N TYR A 106 1.71 0.52 7.28
CA TYR A 106 0.87 1.70 7.53
C TYR A 106 1.31 2.89 6.68
N ILE A 107 2.61 3.14 6.60
CA ILE A 107 3.14 4.22 5.77
C ILE A 107 2.87 3.94 4.29
N ALA A 108 3.06 2.69 3.84
CA ALA A 108 2.75 2.28 2.46
C ALA A 108 1.31 2.60 2.08
N ARG A 109 0.37 2.45 3.02
CA ARG A 109 -1.04 2.79 2.81
C ARG A 109 -1.21 4.24 2.35
N HIS A 110 -0.46 5.17 2.92
CA HIS A 110 -0.54 6.58 2.53
C HIS A 110 -0.17 6.79 1.06
N TYR A 111 0.83 6.05 0.57
CA TYR A 111 1.24 6.12 -0.84
C TYR A 111 0.13 5.58 -1.75
N ILE A 112 -0.47 4.46 -1.37
CA ILE A 112 -1.55 3.85 -2.16
C ILE A 112 -2.78 4.77 -2.20
N LEU A 113 -3.14 5.38 -1.06
CA LEU A 113 -4.25 6.34 -1.00
C LEU A 113 -3.99 7.55 -1.88
N LYS A 114 -2.74 8.03 -1.93
CA LYS A 114 -2.37 9.14 -2.81
C LYS A 114 -2.63 8.78 -4.27
N VAL A 115 -2.21 7.58 -4.71
CA VAL A 115 -2.45 7.13 -6.07
C VAL A 115 -3.94 7.06 -6.38
N GLN A 116 -4.74 6.53 -5.46
CA GLN A 116 -6.19 6.46 -5.63
C GLN A 116 -6.82 7.85 -5.76
N LYS A 117 -6.37 8.81 -4.95
CA LYS A 117 -6.85 10.19 -5.03
C LYS A 117 -6.50 10.82 -6.39
N ASP A 118 -5.29 10.56 -6.87
CA ASP A 118 -4.85 11.09 -8.16
C ASP A 118 -5.71 10.52 -9.31
N PHE A 119 -6.05 9.24 -9.27
CA PHE A 119 -6.93 8.62 -10.25
C PHE A 119 -8.34 9.19 -10.19
N ALA A 120 -8.88 9.36 -8.99
CA ALA A 120 -10.22 9.93 -8.80
C ALA A 120 -10.28 11.35 -9.32
N LYS A 121 -9.23 12.14 -9.10
CA LYS A 121 -9.13 13.52 -9.60
C LYS A 121 -9.11 13.55 -11.12
N LYS A 122 -8.30 12.71 -11.76
CA LYS A 122 -8.22 12.61 -13.21
C LYS A 122 -9.57 12.23 -13.82
N LYS A 123 -10.26 11.27 -13.21
CA LYS A 123 -11.57 10.83 -13.67
C LYS A 123 -12.60 11.96 -13.61
N ARG A 124 -12.59 12.74 -12.51
CA ARG A 124 -13.50 13.89 -12.37
C ARG A 124 -13.21 14.98 -13.41
N GLU A 125 -11.93 15.25 -13.65
CA GLU A 125 -11.52 16.25 -14.64
C GLU A 125 -11.94 15.82 -16.05
N ALA A 126 -11.77 14.53 -16.38
CA ALA A 126 -12.20 14.00 -17.67
C ALA A 126 -13.70 14.14 -17.87
N LEU A 127 -14.52 13.92 -16.82
CA LEU A 127 -15.96 14.07 -16.88
C LEU A 127 -16.39 15.53 -17.05
N LYS A 128 -15.66 16.48 -16.47
CA LYS A 128 -15.94 17.91 -16.59
C LYS A 128 -15.68 18.46 -17.99
N LYS A 129 -14.74 17.83 -18.72
CA LYS A 129 -14.39 18.28 -20.08
C LYS A 129 -15.36 17.81 -21.16
N LYS A 130 -16.30 16.98 -20.79
CA LYS A 130 -17.38 16.57 -21.68
C LYS A 130 -18.57 17.49 -21.49
#